data_2a0d467cffecb0d7ee78c605bb9c0232
#
_entry.id   2a0d467cffecb0d7ee78c605bb9c0232
#
_cell.length_a   1.000
_cell.length_b   1.000
_cell.length_c   1.000
_cell.angle_alpha   90.00
_cell.angle_beta   90.00
_cell.angle_gamma   90.00
#
_symmetry.space_group_name_H-M   'P 1'
#
loop_
_entity.id
_entity.type
_entity.pdbx_description
1 polymer ?
#
loop_
_entity_poly.entity_id
_entity_poly.type
_entity_poly.pdbx_seq_one_letter_code
_entity_poly.pdbx_strand_id
1 'polypeptide(L)'
;MVQSKKVITLIVLTLGIHCVFAQRWTAVRGEGYNVITDAGAPTAQKMALRVERMRALLGGSAPLLPLRVVLVASDSLFAGLRPSATSGGFYQSSADEDWIVVRWGRPDSERAMSHELVHAFLEHSGPRRPLWLEEGIAELYSTALQESKGWIIGKPIETHVRVLNQNTWLGEREFFEARHDSPLRDESARAGRFYAQSWAVMHYLLTTPGVREKTPALFTALGDGVPFARACESVLGQRQGLVLEAARRAVELARFQTARIAAGAATGPPPPAVVLSAEQGDAMLVSLSLAAGRPGMALQAARSPAQRGLLALRNDSRAEAEKLLGEAVANGSPDAAPYFELAMLLREGRREPDRVAALLRQTIERNPNHAEAHFILGLRAAAAGDNEDAIDYYQKAAQILPRQANFWHALALALERGNRLPEASHAAMRCRLAARNPAERQMAAAIDRLVSEPAMAALTKKPEVQIPASWQGLLGDTSADGELVEFDCAAMPPVAKISTAGGTLALRVEKPSAIRITGTGSIQHTLACGGQKLAVRVEFVRLTGAMTAIEFR
;
A
#
# COMPACT_ATOMS: atom_id res chain seq x y z
N MET A 1 11.51 60.38 61.31
CA MET A 1 10.41 59.46 61.41
C MET A 1 9.95 59.10 59.98
N VAL A 2 10.44 58.01 59.44
CA VAL A 2 10.06 57.54 58.14
C VAL A 2 9.42 56.15 58.34
N GLN A 3 8.13 56.06 58.10
CA GLN A 3 7.36 54.81 58.23
C GLN A 3 7.59 53.97 56.96
N SER A 4 8.21 52.82 57.14
CA SER A 4 8.35 51.78 56.13
C SER A 4 7.03 51.06 55.94
N LYS A 5 6.36 51.21 54.78
CA LYS A 5 5.21 50.39 54.37
C LYS A 5 5.71 49.07 53.78
N LYS A 6 5.59 47.98 54.50
CA LYS A 6 5.76 46.63 53.98
C LYS A 6 4.59 46.29 53.04
N VAL A 7 4.87 46.19 51.77
CA VAL A 7 3.95 45.63 50.78
C VAL A 7 4.07 44.10 50.85
N ILE A 8 3.03 43.45 51.37
CA ILE A 8 2.89 41.97 51.32
C ILE A 8 2.30 41.63 49.97
N THR A 9 3.16 41.13 49.07
CA THR A 9 2.72 40.55 47.78
C THR A 9 2.14 39.19 48.05
N LEU A 10 0.82 39.09 48.01
CA LEU A 10 0.06 37.82 48.11
C LEU A 10 0.24 37.09 46.75
N ILE A 11 1.14 36.12 46.72
CA ILE A 11 1.23 35.19 45.60
C ILE A 11 0.02 34.22 45.68
N VAL A 12 -1.04 34.52 44.96
CA VAL A 12 -2.14 33.58 44.74
C VAL A 12 -1.61 32.51 43.78
N LEU A 13 -1.13 31.41 44.35
CA LEU A 13 -0.94 30.17 43.61
C LEU A 13 -2.34 29.66 43.20
N THR A 14 -2.81 30.04 42.03
CA THR A 14 -3.91 29.35 41.39
C THR A 14 -3.42 27.93 41.01
N LEU A 15 -3.59 27.00 41.91
CA LEU A 15 -3.68 25.59 41.64
C LEU A 15 -4.85 25.42 40.65
N GLY A 16 -4.57 25.54 39.39
CA GLY A 16 -5.45 25.06 38.35
C GLY A 16 -5.61 23.56 38.54
N ILE A 17 -6.61 23.17 39.31
CA ILE A 17 -7.14 21.81 39.31
C ILE A 17 -7.65 21.62 37.88
N HIS A 18 -6.77 21.22 36.97
CA HIS A 18 -7.21 20.56 35.77
C HIS A 18 -7.82 19.25 36.24
N CYS A 19 -9.13 19.26 36.50
CA CYS A 19 -9.92 18.05 36.40
C CYS A 19 -9.73 17.54 34.97
N VAL A 20 -8.69 16.76 34.78
CA VAL A 20 -8.64 15.82 33.68
C VAL A 20 -9.78 14.87 33.95
N PHE A 21 -10.98 15.20 33.47
CA PHE A 21 -12.04 14.21 33.35
C PHE A 21 -11.36 13.05 32.63
N ALA A 22 -11.19 11.94 33.34
CA ALA A 22 -10.60 10.73 32.79
C ALA A 22 -11.42 10.41 31.55
N GLN A 23 -10.84 10.66 30.38
CA GLN A 23 -11.50 10.52 29.10
C GLN A 23 -11.87 9.05 28.96
N ARG A 24 -13.18 8.75 28.95
CA ARG A 24 -13.63 7.36 28.86
C ARG A 24 -13.53 6.87 27.45
N TRP A 25 -12.53 6.09 27.18
CA TRP A 25 -12.36 5.45 25.89
C TRP A 25 -13.19 4.18 25.79
N THR A 26 -13.81 4.00 24.64
CA THR A 26 -14.55 2.79 24.29
C THR A 26 -13.90 2.18 23.06
N ALA A 27 -13.70 0.88 23.08
CA ALA A 27 -13.10 0.13 21.96
C ALA A 27 -14.06 -0.95 21.45
N VAL A 28 -14.05 -1.15 20.14
CA VAL A 28 -14.61 -2.31 19.45
C VAL A 28 -13.48 -3.00 18.70
N ARG A 29 -13.32 -4.31 18.93
CA ARG A 29 -12.28 -5.12 18.29
C ARG A 29 -12.90 -5.96 17.18
N GLY A 30 -12.35 -5.85 15.99
CA GLY A 30 -12.62 -6.73 14.85
C GLY A 30 -11.37 -7.51 14.44
N GLU A 31 -11.48 -8.28 13.39
CA GLU A 31 -10.35 -9.05 12.86
C GLU A 31 -9.33 -8.11 12.18
N GLY A 32 -8.14 -7.99 12.77
CA GLY A 32 -7.07 -7.13 12.28
C GLY A 32 -7.31 -5.63 12.46
N TYR A 33 -8.33 -5.21 13.21
CA TYR A 33 -8.54 -3.79 13.49
C TYR A 33 -9.17 -3.53 14.88
N ASN A 34 -9.00 -2.30 15.36
CA ASN A 34 -9.69 -1.77 16.54
C ASN A 34 -10.26 -0.39 16.24
N VAL A 35 -11.53 -0.15 16.57
CA VAL A 35 -12.11 1.20 16.59
C VAL A 35 -12.17 1.69 18.02
N ILE A 36 -11.55 2.83 18.30
CA ILE A 36 -11.42 3.39 19.63
C ILE A 36 -11.96 4.82 19.61
N THR A 37 -12.78 5.20 20.58
CA THR A 37 -13.39 6.54 20.63
C THR A 37 -13.71 7.00 22.04
N ASP A 38 -13.68 8.31 22.23
CA ASP A 38 -14.23 9.02 23.41
C ASP A 38 -15.68 9.46 23.20
N ALA A 39 -16.29 9.14 22.05
CA ALA A 39 -17.69 9.46 21.71
C ALA A 39 -18.69 8.34 22.08
N GLY A 40 -18.26 7.32 22.82
CA GLY A 40 -19.11 6.27 23.38
C GLY A 40 -19.36 5.06 22.48
N ALA A 41 -19.97 4.03 23.09
CA ALA A 41 -20.17 2.71 22.49
C ALA A 41 -20.96 2.71 21.16
N PRO A 42 -22.06 3.47 21.01
CA PRO A 42 -22.80 3.49 19.74
C PRO A 42 -21.95 3.97 18.56
N THR A 43 -21.09 4.97 18.80
CA THR A 43 -20.15 5.48 17.78
C THR A 43 -19.12 4.42 17.42
N ALA A 44 -18.49 3.78 18.40
CA ALA A 44 -17.52 2.72 18.19
C ALA A 44 -18.10 1.58 17.35
N GLN A 45 -19.30 1.10 17.69
CA GLN A 45 -19.99 0.01 16.99
C GLN A 45 -20.40 0.39 15.57
N LYS A 46 -20.97 1.59 15.38
CA LYS A 46 -21.34 2.10 14.05
C LYS A 46 -20.11 2.15 13.14
N MET A 47 -18.99 2.66 13.64
CA MET A 47 -17.79 2.81 12.84
C MET A 47 -17.05 1.48 12.64
N ALA A 48 -17.08 0.56 13.58
CA ALA A 48 -16.59 -0.80 13.38
C ALA A 48 -17.33 -1.49 12.22
N LEU A 49 -18.66 -1.39 12.18
CA LEU A 49 -19.46 -1.88 11.08
C LEU A 49 -19.13 -1.17 9.75
N ARG A 50 -18.81 0.13 9.79
CA ARG A 50 -18.37 0.88 8.60
C ARG A 50 -17.02 0.36 8.11
N VAL A 51 -16.06 0.08 9.00
CA VAL A 51 -14.75 -0.53 8.66
C VAL A 51 -14.96 -1.89 7.96
N GLU A 52 -15.76 -2.79 8.53
CA GLU A 52 -16.07 -4.09 7.93
C GLU A 52 -16.69 -3.96 6.54
N ARG A 53 -17.63 -3.05 6.40
CA ARG A 53 -18.28 -2.78 5.12
C ARG A 53 -17.31 -2.26 4.08
N MET A 54 -16.46 -1.29 4.45
CA MET A 54 -15.46 -0.75 3.53
C MET A 54 -14.41 -1.80 3.14
N ARG A 55 -13.99 -2.66 4.08
CA ARG A 55 -13.10 -3.79 3.77
C ARG A 55 -13.72 -4.72 2.73
N ALA A 56 -14.99 -5.09 2.90
CA ALA A 56 -15.72 -5.92 1.94
C ALA A 56 -15.81 -5.25 0.55
N LEU A 57 -16.05 -3.93 0.50
CA LEU A 57 -16.07 -3.16 -0.75
C LEU A 57 -14.71 -3.15 -1.46
N LEU A 58 -13.63 -2.99 -0.70
CA LEU A 58 -12.27 -2.89 -1.22
C LEU A 58 -11.64 -4.26 -1.55
N GLY A 59 -12.39 -5.36 -1.37
CA GLY A 59 -11.95 -6.72 -1.68
C GLY A 59 -10.91 -7.27 -0.69
N GLY A 60 -10.89 -6.72 0.54
CA GLY A 60 -9.80 -6.93 1.47
C GLY A 60 -9.89 -8.17 2.33
N SER A 61 -8.82 -8.95 2.33
CA SER A 61 -8.36 -9.74 3.48
C SER A 61 -8.03 -8.82 4.67
N ALA A 62 -7.84 -9.40 5.86
CA ALA A 62 -7.33 -8.66 7.01
C ALA A 62 -6.02 -7.94 6.64
N PRO A 63 -5.79 -6.69 7.08
CA PRO A 63 -4.54 -6.00 6.84
C PRO A 63 -3.37 -6.77 7.48
N LEU A 64 -2.20 -6.71 6.84
CA LEU A 64 -0.99 -7.35 7.36
C LEU A 64 -0.55 -6.74 8.70
N LEU A 65 -0.76 -5.42 8.86
CA LEU A 65 -0.54 -4.73 10.12
C LEU A 65 -1.88 -4.47 10.82
N PRO A 66 -1.94 -4.55 12.16
CA PRO A 66 -3.14 -4.17 12.92
C PRO A 66 -3.53 -2.72 12.63
N LEU A 67 -4.80 -2.48 12.33
CA LEU A 67 -5.32 -1.15 12.07
C LEU A 67 -6.01 -0.59 13.31
N ARG A 68 -5.61 0.60 13.75
CA ARG A 68 -6.29 1.36 14.83
C ARG A 68 -7.00 2.58 14.26
N VAL A 69 -8.31 2.59 14.39
CA VAL A 69 -9.16 3.73 14.02
C VAL A 69 -9.55 4.48 15.27
N VAL A 70 -9.01 5.68 15.47
CA VAL A 70 -9.24 6.50 16.65
C VAL A 70 -10.10 7.70 16.28
N LEU A 71 -11.31 7.76 16.86
CA LEU A 71 -12.26 8.84 16.64
C LEU A 71 -12.25 9.74 17.86
N VAL A 72 -11.73 10.95 17.71
CA VAL A 72 -11.48 11.90 18.80
C VAL A 72 -12.56 12.98 18.80
N ALA A 73 -13.44 12.95 19.78
CA ALA A 73 -14.47 13.99 19.96
C ALA A 73 -13.90 15.26 20.63
N SER A 74 -12.86 15.13 21.45
CA SER A 74 -12.19 16.26 22.09
C SER A 74 -11.41 17.12 21.08
N ASP A 75 -11.82 18.40 20.91
CA ASP A 75 -11.14 19.35 20.02
C ASP A 75 -9.68 19.59 20.42
N SER A 76 -9.41 19.73 21.70
CA SER A 76 -8.08 19.99 22.24
C SER A 76 -7.13 18.81 22.01
N LEU A 77 -7.62 17.59 22.27
CA LEU A 77 -6.82 16.39 22.04
C LEU A 77 -6.51 16.21 20.54
N PHE A 78 -7.52 16.33 19.68
CA PHE A 78 -7.30 16.21 18.24
C PHE A 78 -6.36 17.28 17.70
N ALA A 79 -6.49 18.54 18.15
CA ALA A 79 -5.60 19.63 17.76
C ALA A 79 -4.13 19.37 18.13
N GLY A 80 -3.88 18.67 19.24
CA GLY A 80 -2.53 18.26 19.62
C GLY A 80 -1.95 17.13 18.79
N LEU A 81 -2.80 16.24 18.24
CA LEU A 81 -2.40 15.06 17.49
C LEU A 81 -2.22 15.31 15.99
N ARG A 82 -3.04 16.18 15.40
CA ARG A 82 -3.09 16.37 13.94
C ARG A 82 -1.77 16.88 13.36
N PRO A 83 -1.37 16.45 12.15
CA PRO A 83 -0.14 16.88 11.50
C PRO A 83 -0.19 18.36 11.10
N SER A 84 -1.38 18.87 10.76
CA SER A 84 -1.57 20.25 10.32
C SER A 84 -2.88 20.86 10.82
N ALA A 85 -3.03 22.18 10.70
CA ALA A 85 -4.11 22.96 11.29
C ALA A 85 -5.48 22.67 10.66
N THR A 86 -5.55 22.22 9.42
CA THR A 86 -6.77 22.06 8.64
C THR A 86 -7.21 20.61 8.46
N SER A 87 -6.36 19.63 8.88
CA SER A 87 -6.66 18.21 8.78
C SER A 87 -7.86 17.80 9.62
N GLY A 88 -8.89 17.22 8.99
CA GLY A 88 -10.05 16.62 9.66
C GLY A 88 -9.83 15.17 10.10
N GLY A 89 -8.83 14.53 9.51
CA GLY A 89 -8.35 13.18 9.80
C GLY A 89 -6.98 12.98 9.17
N PHE A 90 -6.31 11.89 9.52
CA PHE A 90 -5.07 11.47 8.89
C PHE A 90 -4.85 9.98 9.07
N TYR A 91 -4.18 9.39 8.09
CA TYR A 91 -3.63 8.04 8.15
C TYR A 91 -2.12 8.11 8.43
N GLN A 92 -1.64 7.23 9.29
CA GLN A 92 -0.24 7.07 9.62
C GLN A 92 0.12 5.59 9.70
N SER A 93 1.03 5.15 8.83
CA SER A 93 1.63 3.82 8.94
C SER A 93 2.83 3.84 9.87
N SER A 94 3.00 2.80 10.68
CA SER A 94 4.18 2.57 11.51
C SER A 94 4.73 1.16 11.25
N ALA A 95 5.81 0.81 11.95
CA ALA A 95 6.44 -0.51 11.80
C ALA A 95 5.57 -1.67 12.33
N ASP A 96 4.74 -1.40 13.32
CA ASP A 96 3.96 -2.41 14.05
C ASP A 96 2.46 -2.35 13.75
N GLU A 97 1.94 -1.20 13.42
CA GLU A 97 0.50 -0.96 13.27
C GLU A 97 0.20 0.28 12.45
N ASP A 98 -0.99 0.31 11.88
CA ASP A 98 -1.53 1.45 11.14
C ASP A 98 -2.51 2.24 11.99
N TRP A 99 -2.51 3.55 11.81
CA TRP A 99 -3.36 4.47 12.55
C TRP A 99 -4.19 5.33 11.61
N ILE A 100 -5.49 5.37 11.86
CA ILE A 100 -6.39 6.37 11.32
C ILE A 100 -6.90 7.20 12.49
N VAL A 101 -6.70 8.50 12.45
CA VAL A 101 -7.14 9.42 13.50
C VAL A 101 -8.07 10.46 12.89
N VAL A 102 -9.28 10.56 13.43
CA VAL A 102 -10.32 11.43 12.87
C VAL A 102 -10.92 12.32 13.94
N ARG A 103 -11.06 13.60 13.61
CA ARG A 103 -11.86 14.53 14.40
C ARG A 103 -13.33 14.12 14.31
N TRP A 104 -13.88 13.65 15.44
CA TRP A 104 -15.27 13.18 15.50
C TRP A 104 -16.24 14.29 15.89
N GLY A 105 -17.52 14.13 15.47
CA GLY A 105 -18.60 15.08 15.77
C GLY A 105 -18.74 16.22 14.76
N ARG A 106 -18.07 16.15 13.61
CA ARG A 106 -18.27 17.04 12.47
C ARG A 106 -19.12 16.36 11.40
N PRO A 107 -19.86 17.12 10.57
CA PRO A 107 -20.75 16.52 9.56
C PRO A 107 -20.07 15.55 8.60
N ASP A 108 -18.78 15.73 8.31
CA ASP A 108 -17.98 14.95 7.38
C ASP A 108 -17.04 13.92 8.04
N SER A 109 -17.12 13.74 9.40
CA SER A 109 -16.23 12.82 10.13
C SER A 109 -16.27 11.39 9.62
N GLU A 110 -17.44 10.87 9.27
CA GLU A 110 -17.60 9.52 8.73
C GLU A 110 -16.99 9.38 7.32
N ARG A 111 -17.12 10.43 6.50
CA ARG A 111 -16.50 10.50 5.18
C ARG A 111 -14.97 10.57 5.32
N ALA A 112 -14.46 11.42 6.21
CA ALA A 112 -13.03 11.52 6.48
C ALA A 112 -12.44 10.17 6.93
N MET A 113 -13.11 9.47 7.87
CA MET A 113 -12.67 8.13 8.28
C MET A 113 -12.63 7.16 7.09
N SER A 114 -13.64 7.19 6.23
CA SER A 114 -13.71 6.29 5.07
C SER A 114 -12.63 6.62 4.03
N HIS A 115 -12.28 7.89 3.87
CA HIS A 115 -11.18 8.36 3.03
C HIS A 115 -9.83 7.82 3.53
N GLU A 116 -9.53 8.00 4.81
CA GLU A 116 -8.28 7.51 5.42
C GLU A 116 -8.20 5.98 5.39
N LEU A 117 -9.34 5.28 5.52
CA LEU A 117 -9.39 3.82 5.42
C LEU A 117 -9.00 3.33 4.01
N VAL A 118 -9.37 4.07 2.96
CA VAL A 118 -8.92 3.76 1.60
C VAL A 118 -7.40 3.92 1.47
N HIS A 119 -6.81 4.96 2.07
CA HIS A 119 -5.34 5.12 2.09
C HIS A 119 -4.66 3.97 2.82
N ALA A 120 -5.16 3.56 4.00
CA ALA A 120 -4.64 2.41 4.73
C ALA A 120 -4.69 1.12 3.88
N PHE A 121 -5.78 0.90 3.16
CA PHE A 121 -5.91 -0.23 2.25
C PHE A 121 -4.93 -0.13 1.06
N LEU A 122 -4.81 1.02 0.44
CA LEU A 122 -3.93 1.24 -0.70
C LEU A 122 -2.45 1.09 -0.32
N GLU A 123 -2.04 1.45 0.91
CA GLU A 123 -0.64 1.35 1.37
C GLU A 123 -0.13 -0.10 1.30
N HIS A 124 -0.97 -1.08 1.63
CA HIS A 124 -0.63 -2.49 1.65
C HIS A 124 -1.02 -3.26 0.37
N SER A 125 -1.76 -2.63 -0.55
CA SER A 125 -2.33 -3.32 -1.73
C SER A 125 -1.46 -3.26 -2.99
N GLY A 126 -0.16 -3.04 -2.84
CA GLY A 126 0.76 -3.09 -3.97
C GLY A 126 1.50 -1.78 -4.25
N PRO A 127 1.98 -1.57 -5.48
CA PRO A 127 2.83 -0.45 -5.81
C PRO A 127 2.12 0.88 -5.64
N ARG A 128 2.93 1.93 -5.47
CA ARG A 128 2.45 3.29 -5.43
C ARG A 128 1.85 3.70 -6.77
N ARG A 129 0.71 4.34 -6.72
CA ARG A 129 -0.01 4.85 -7.89
C ARG A 129 0.22 6.36 -8.02
N PRO A 130 -0.10 6.98 -9.18
CA PRO A 130 -0.11 8.43 -9.29
C PRO A 130 -0.93 9.09 -8.18
N LEU A 131 -0.45 10.20 -7.62
CA LEU A 131 -1.07 10.87 -6.47
C LEU A 131 -2.56 11.19 -6.73
N TRP A 132 -2.88 11.76 -7.90
CA TRP A 132 -4.26 12.08 -8.27
C TRP A 132 -5.19 10.85 -8.27
N LEU A 133 -4.65 9.68 -8.60
CA LEU A 133 -5.40 8.43 -8.64
C LEU A 133 -5.69 7.93 -7.23
N GLU A 134 -4.71 7.95 -6.33
CA GLU A 134 -4.88 7.52 -4.94
C GLU A 134 -5.88 8.43 -4.20
N GLU A 135 -5.74 9.76 -4.35
CA GLU A 135 -6.67 10.70 -3.76
C GLU A 135 -8.07 10.60 -4.39
N GLY A 136 -8.14 10.42 -5.71
CA GLY A 136 -9.41 10.25 -6.41
C GLY A 136 -10.18 9.00 -5.99
N ILE A 137 -9.48 7.88 -5.78
CA ILE A 137 -10.09 6.65 -5.23
C ILE A 137 -10.57 6.92 -3.80
N ALA A 138 -9.73 7.51 -2.95
CA ALA A 138 -10.08 7.79 -1.56
C ALA A 138 -11.32 8.70 -1.46
N GLU A 139 -11.37 9.78 -2.22
CA GLU A 139 -12.52 10.70 -2.27
C GLU A 139 -13.78 10.02 -2.81
N LEU A 140 -13.69 9.26 -3.90
CA LEU A 140 -14.86 8.62 -4.50
C LEU A 140 -15.46 7.55 -3.58
N TYR A 141 -14.60 6.69 -3.00
CA TYR A 141 -15.05 5.61 -2.12
C TYR A 141 -15.44 6.11 -0.73
N SER A 142 -15.01 7.31 -0.32
CA SER A 142 -15.43 7.92 0.95
C SER A 142 -16.95 8.10 1.05
N THR A 143 -17.64 8.27 -0.08
CA THR A 143 -19.09 8.42 -0.19
C THR A 143 -19.83 7.14 -0.55
N ALA A 144 -19.14 6.00 -0.61
CA ALA A 144 -19.74 4.71 -0.96
C ALA A 144 -20.81 4.29 0.04
N LEU A 145 -21.96 3.83 -0.47
CA LEU A 145 -23.08 3.34 0.34
C LEU A 145 -23.37 1.87 0.04
N GLN A 146 -23.50 1.08 1.09
CA GLN A 146 -23.95 -0.29 0.99
C GLN A 146 -25.47 -0.34 0.87
N GLU A 147 -25.97 -1.08 -0.12
CA GLU A 147 -27.37 -1.44 -0.29
C GLU A 147 -27.52 -2.98 -0.23
N SER A 148 -28.77 -3.46 -0.27
CA SER A 148 -29.07 -4.91 -0.21
C SER A 148 -28.46 -5.72 -1.37
N LYS A 149 -28.19 -5.10 -2.52
CA LYS A 149 -27.68 -5.74 -3.75
C LYS A 149 -26.27 -5.28 -4.14
N GLY A 150 -25.47 -4.79 -3.19
CA GLY A 150 -24.10 -4.33 -3.44
C GLY A 150 -23.88 -2.90 -2.96
N TRP A 151 -23.02 -2.19 -3.66
CA TRP A 151 -22.58 -0.85 -3.28
C TRP A 151 -22.92 0.17 -4.36
N ILE A 152 -23.26 1.38 -3.95
CA ILE A 152 -23.37 2.54 -4.82
C ILE A 152 -22.16 3.43 -4.57
N ILE A 153 -21.43 3.78 -5.63
CA ILE A 153 -20.36 4.79 -5.65
C ILE A 153 -20.74 5.93 -6.58
N GLY A 154 -20.05 7.07 -6.45
CA GLY A 154 -20.22 8.22 -7.35
C GLY A 154 -21.26 9.23 -6.90
N LYS A 155 -21.67 9.21 -5.63
CA LYS A 155 -22.45 10.34 -5.09
C LYS A 155 -21.59 11.60 -5.10
N PRO A 156 -22.15 12.76 -5.54
CA PRO A 156 -21.41 14.00 -5.58
C PRO A 156 -21.00 14.47 -4.18
N ILE A 157 -19.79 15.01 -4.09
CA ILE A 157 -19.28 15.70 -2.91
C ILE A 157 -19.52 17.20 -3.14
N GLU A 158 -20.52 17.75 -2.49
CA GLU A 158 -20.97 19.13 -2.74
C GLU A 158 -19.85 20.17 -2.54
N THR A 159 -19.00 19.96 -1.55
CA THR A 159 -17.83 20.84 -1.32
C THR A 159 -16.86 20.81 -2.50
N HIS A 160 -16.63 19.65 -3.11
CA HIS A 160 -15.76 19.52 -4.28
C HIS A 160 -16.38 20.17 -5.52
N VAL A 161 -17.67 19.93 -5.76
CA VAL A 161 -18.42 20.58 -6.86
C VAL A 161 -18.33 22.10 -6.72
N ARG A 162 -18.52 22.63 -5.51
CA ARG A 162 -18.41 24.07 -5.24
C ARG A 162 -17.00 24.60 -5.51
N VAL A 163 -15.97 23.90 -5.00
CA VAL A 163 -14.56 24.28 -5.22
C VAL A 163 -14.23 24.33 -6.70
N LEU A 164 -14.65 23.33 -7.49
CA LEU A 164 -14.37 23.24 -8.93
C LEU A 164 -15.13 24.27 -9.76
N ASN A 165 -16.34 24.63 -9.36
CA ASN A 165 -17.14 25.66 -10.07
C ASN A 165 -16.68 27.10 -9.74
N GLN A 166 -16.04 27.30 -8.57
CA GLN A 166 -15.61 28.63 -8.13
C GLN A 166 -14.15 28.94 -8.45
N ASN A 167 -13.36 27.95 -8.88
CA ASN A 167 -11.94 28.11 -9.09
C ASN A 167 -11.49 27.60 -10.46
N THR A 168 -10.36 28.14 -10.94
CA THR A 168 -9.68 27.62 -12.12
C THR A 168 -9.12 26.23 -11.81
N TRP A 169 -9.36 25.27 -12.67
CA TRP A 169 -8.81 23.92 -12.58
C TRP A 169 -7.29 23.96 -12.73
N LEU A 170 -6.60 23.02 -12.07
CA LEU A 170 -5.18 22.79 -12.28
C LEU A 170 -4.94 22.32 -13.70
N GLY A 171 -3.87 22.81 -14.31
CA GLY A 171 -3.50 22.42 -15.68
C GLY A 171 -3.19 20.92 -15.79
N GLU A 172 -3.34 20.37 -16.98
CA GLU A 172 -3.15 18.95 -17.26
C GLU A 172 -1.83 18.40 -16.70
N ARG A 173 -0.71 19.07 -17.01
CA ARG A 173 0.61 18.66 -16.56
C ARG A 173 0.75 18.77 -15.04
N GLU A 174 0.36 19.89 -14.45
CA GLU A 174 0.40 20.13 -13.02
C GLU A 174 -0.38 19.05 -12.24
N PHE A 175 -1.52 18.66 -12.76
CA PHE A 175 -2.42 17.71 -12.13
C PHE A 175 -1.92 16.25 -12.28
N PHE A 176 -1.69 15.78 -13.51
CA PHE A 176 -1.34 14.37 -13.75
C PHE A 176 0.10 14.01 -13.39
N GLU A 177 1.03 14.98 -13.41
CA GLU A 177 2.42 14.76 -13.01
C GLU A 177 2.67 15.06 -11.52
N ALA A 178 1.63 15.42 -10.76
CA ALA A 178 1.72 15.62 -9.31
C ALA A 178 2.26 14.36 -8.61
N ARG A 179 3.23 14.55 -7.71
CA ARG A 179 3.90 13.48 -6.99
C ARG A 179 3.66 13.57 -5.50
N HIS A 180 3.99 12.52 -4.78
CA HIS A 180 3.85 12.48 -3.32
C HIS A 180 4.75 13.48 -2.57
N ASP A 181 5.80 13.99 -3.19
CA ASP A 181 6.66 15.08 -2.71
C ASP A 181 6.24 16.46 -3.28
N SER A 182 5.09 16.55 -3.94
CA SER A 182 4.57 17.81 -4.49
C SER A 182 3.98 18.71 -3.40
N PRO A 183 4.16 20.05 -3.49
CA PRO A 183 3.50 21.02 -2.63
C PRO A 183 1.97 21.00 -2.68
N LEU A 184 1.38 20.30 -3.65
CA LEU A 184 -0.07 20.12 -3.76
C LEU A 184 -0.69 19.29 -2.64
N ARG A 185 0.14 18.63 -1.80
CA ARG A 185 -0.34 17.95 -0.58
C ARG A 185 -0.47 18.88 0.62
N ASP A 186 0.18 20.04 0.58
CA ASP A 186 0.04 21.01 1.64
C ASP A 186 -1.37 21.60 1.62
N GLU A 187 -1.92 21.87 2.81
CA GLU A 187 -3.30 22.30 3.05
C GLU A 187 -3.57 23.75 2.59
N SER A 188 -3.17 24.06 1.39
CA SER A 188 -3.47 25.30 0.71
C SER A 188 -4.80 25.20 -0.06
N ALA A 189 -5.30 26.35 -0.53
CA ALA A 189 -6.43 26.36 -1.47
C ALA A 189 -6.14 25.54 -2.76
N ARG A 190 -4.86 25.33 -3.12
CA ARG A 190 -4.44 24.47 -4.23
C ARG A 190 -4.65 23.00 -3.90
N ALA A 191 -4.35 22.56 -2.67
CA ALA A 191 -4.61 21.20 -2.22
C ALA A 191 -6.11 20.86 -2.31
N GLY A 192 -6.97 21.72 -1.80
CA GLY A 192 -8.43 21.54 -1.92
C GLY A 192 -8.92 21.39 -3.37
N ARG A 193 -8.33 22.15 -4.32
CA ARG A 193 -8.62 21.98 -5.76
C ARG A 193 -8.09 20.66 -6.30
N PHE A 194 -6.90 20.25 -5.89
CA PHE A 194 -6.30 18.99 -6.30
C PHE A 194 -7.16 17.79 -5.88
N TYR A 195 -7.61 17.73 -4.63
CA TYR A 195 -8.52 16.68 -4.13
C TYR A 195 -9.85 16.67 -4.88
N ALA A 196 -10.47 17.85 -5.07
CA ALA A 196 -11.72 17.96 -5.80
C ALA A 196 -11.58 17.52 -7.27
N GLN A 197 -10.47 17.88 -7.93
CA GLN A 197 -10.20 17.51 -9.31
C GLN A 197 -9.87 16.01 -9.44
N SER A 198 -9.15 15.42 -8.47
CA SER A 198 -8.90 13.98 -8.37
C SER A 198 -10.21 13.20 -8.25
N TRP A 199 -11.13 13.66 -7.38
CA TRP A 199 -12.46 13.11 -7.28
C TRP A 199 -13.21 13.16 -8.62
N ALA A 200 -13.20 14.31 -9.30
CA ALA A 200 -13.96 14.49 -10.54
C ALA A 200 -13.46 13.57 -11.67
N VAL A 201 -12.13 13.45 -11.82
CA VAL A 201 -11.52 12.53 -12.81
C VAL A 201 -11.85 11.08 -12.46
N MET A 202 -11.76 10.71 -11.20
CA MET A 202 -12.08 9.36 -10.74
C MET A 202 -13.56 9.02 -10.88
N HIS A 203 -14.43 10.00 -10.60
CA HIS A 203 -15.87 9.91 -10.85
C HIS A 203 -16.14 9.62 -12.33
N TYR A 204 -15.55 10.39 -13.25
CA TYR A 204 -15.68 10.16 -14.69
C TYR A 204 -15.24 8.75 -15.09
N LEU A 205 -14.08 8.30 -14.64
CA LEU A 205 -13.52 7.00 -15.00
C LEU A 205 -14.39 5.83 -14.50
N LEU A 206 -14.94 5.90 -13.28
CA LEU A 206 -15.64 4.77 -12.66
C LEU A 206 -17.17 4.80 -12.82
N THR A 207 -17.76 5.93 -13.25
CA THR A 207 -19.22 6.00 -13.36
C THR A 207 -19.72 6.18 -14.80
N THR A 208 -18.87 6.62 -15.74
CA THR A 208 -19.30 6.86 -17.13
C THR A 208 -19.36 5.55 -17.92
N PRO A 209 -20.51 5.16 -18.48
CA PRO A 209 -20.63 4.00 -19.35
C PRO A 209 -19.67 4.06 -20.55
N GLY A 210 -19.10 2.94 -20.94
CA GLY A 210 -18.09 2.85 -22.01
C GLY A 210 -16.66 3.20 -21.56
N VAL A 211 -16.49 3.98 -20.49
CA VAL A 211 -15.19 4.26 -19.85
C VAL A 211 -14.96 3.32 -18.66
N ARG A 212 -15.98 3.16 -17.82
CA ARG A 212 -15.94 2.32 -16.62
C ARG A 212 -15.48 0.89 -16.92
N GLU A 213 -15.94 0.32 -18.00
CA GLU A 213 -15.61 -1.05 -18.41
C GLU A 213 -14.12 -1.21 -18.78
N LYS A 214 -13.45 -0.12 -19.19
CA LYS A 214 -12.02 -0.09 -19.53
C LYS A 214 -11.13 0.29 -18.34
N THR A 215 -11.70 0.83 -17.28
CA THR A 215 -10.95 1.34 -16.11
C THR A 215 -10.13 0.27 -15.40
N PRO A 216 -10.56 -1.00 -15.25
CA PRO A 216 -9.69 -2.05 -14.68
C PRO A 216 -8.39 -2.24 -15.47
N ALA A 217 -8.46 -2.30 -16.80
CA ALA A 217 -7.26 -2.42 -17.66
C ALA A 217 -6.36 -1.17 -17.56
N LEU A 218 -6.95 0.02 -17.44
CA LEU A 218 -6.21 1.25 -17.18
C LEU A 218 -5.46 1.19 -15.85
N PHE A 219 -6.09 0.69 -14.79
CA PHE A 219 -5.45 0.56 -13.47
C PHE A 219 -4.34 -0.49 -13.46
N THR A 220 -4.52 -1.58 -14.20
CA THR A 220 -3.45 -2.57 -14.40
C THR A 220 -2.24 -1.92 -15.07
N ALA A 221 -2.42 -1.23 -16.18
CA ALA A 221 -1.34 -0.54 -16.89
C ALA A 221 -0.59 0.46 -15.99
N LEU A 222 -1.33 1.23 -15.16
CA LEU A 222 -0.73 2.15 -14.19
C LEU A 222 0.03 1.41 -13.06
N GLY A 223 -0.48 0.27 -12.63
CA GLY A 223 0.17 -0.63 -11.66
C GLY A 223 1.47 -1.22 -12.21
N ASP A 224 1.55 -1.43 -13.51
CA ASP A 224 2.75 -1.89 -14.23
C ASP A 224 3.71 -0.72 -14.56
N GLY A 225 3.39 0.48 -14.11
CA GLY A 225 4.24 1.66 -14.28
C GLY A 225 4.14 2.33 -15.65
N VAL A 226 3.11 2.01 -16.44
CA VAL A 226 2.84 2.72 -17.70
C VAL A 226 2.40 4.15 -17.38
N PRO A 227 3.01 5.19 -17.97
CA PRO A 227 2.59 6.57 -17.77
C PRO A 227 1.12 6.78 -18.18
N PHE A 228 0.38 7.59 -17.40
CA PHE A 228 -1.06 7.78 -17.61
C PHE A 228 -1.41 8.23 -19.02
N ALA A 229 -0.62 9.11 -19.63
CA ALA A 229 -0.82 9.54 -21.02
C ALA A 229 -0.86 8.34 -21.97
N ARG A 230 0.11 7.45 -21.88
CA ARG A 230 0.17 6.26 -22.72
C ARG A 230 -0.92 5.24 -22.41
N ALA A 231 -1.22 5.05 -21.13
CA ALA A 231 -2.32 4.18 -20.70
C ALA A 231 -3.68 4.69 -21.22
N CYS A 232 -3.92 6.00 -21.22
CA CYS A 232 -5.12 6.60 -21.84
C CYS A 232 -5.21 6.30 -23.33
N GLU A 233 -4.12 6.48 -24.07
CA GLU A 233 -4.10 6.23 -25.52
C GLU A 233 -4.34 4.77 -25.85
N SER A 234 -3.64 3.86 -25.15
CA SER A 234 -3.73 2.42 -25.44
C SER A 234 -5.02 1.76 -24.97
N VAL A 235 -5.56 2.16 -23.80
CA VAL A 235 -6.73 1.53 -23.17
C VAL A 235 -8.02 2.28 -23.48
N LEU A 236 -8.02 3.61 -23.31
CA LEU A 236 -9.23 4.42 -23.51
C LEU A 236 -9.39 4.87 -24.97
N GLY A 237 -8.31 4.86 -25.77
CA GLY A 237 -8.33 5.36 -27.15
C GLY A 237 -8.37 6.89 -27.23
N GLN A 238 -7.92 7.61 -26.18
CA GLN A 238 -7.96 9.07 -26.11
C GLN A 238 -6.77 9.65 -25.34
N ARG A 239 -6.44 10.91 -25.60
CA ARG A 239 -5.40 11.61 -24.84
C ARG A 239 -5.87 11.94 -23.42
N GLN A 240 -4.96 11.98 -22.46
CA GLN A 240 -5.27 12.27 -21.04
C GLN A 240 -5.97 13.64 -20.84
N GLY A 241 -5.68 14.65 -21.68
CA GLY A 241 -6.35 15.94 -21.62
C GLY A 241 -7.86 15.84 -21.88
N LEU A 242 -8.30 14.93 -22.75
CA LEU A 242 -9.73 14.70 -22.99
C LEU A 242 -10.43 14.06 -21.79
N VAL A 243 -9.72 13.25 -20.99
CA VAL A 243 -10.23 12.73 -19.71
C VAL A 243 -10.50 13.88 -18.74
N LEU A 244 -9.56 14.83 -18.64
CA LEU A 244 -9.70 15.99 -17.78
C LEU A 244 -10.84 16.92 -18.23
N GLU A 245 -10.95 17.18 -19.52
CA GLU A 245 -12.03 18.00 -20.10
C GLU A 245 -13.41 17.34 -19.89
N ALA A 246 -13.52 16.03 -20.06
CA ALA A 246 -14.76 15.29 -19.84
C ALA A 246 -15.18 15.33 -18.37
N ALA A 247 -14.24 15.15 -17.43
CA ALA A 247 -14.50 15.28 -16.00
C ALA A 247 -14.97 16.71 -15.65
N ARG A 248 -14.29 17.73 -16.19
CA ARG A 248 -14.67 19.14 -16.03
C ARG A 248 -16.08 19.41 -16.54
N ARG A 249 -16.40 18.97 -17.74
CA ARG A 249 -17.71 19.14 -18.35
C ARG A 249 -18.82 18.45 -17.56
N ALA A 250 -18.54 17.28 -16.96
CA ALA A 250 -19.48 16.58 -16.09
C ALA A 250 -19.83 17.42 -14.85
N VAL A 251 -18.83 18.08 -14.25
CA VAL A 251 -19.02 18.97 -13.09
C VAL A 251 -19.80 20.23 -13.48
N GLU A 252 -19.42 20.90 -14.56
CA GLU A 252 -20.07 22.12 -15.06
C GLU A 252 -21.56 21.89 -15.40
N LEU A 253 -21.89 20.71 -15.93
CA LEU A 253 -23.26 20.33 -16.29
C LEU A 253 -24.03 19.62 -15.17
N ALA A 254 -23.42 19.47 -13.97
CA ALA A 254 -23.95 18.71 -12.84
C ALA A 254 -24.41 17.29 -13.22
N ARG A 255 -23.67 16.63 -14.13
CA ARG A 255 -23.96 15.27 -14.60
C ARG A 255 -23.23 14.24 -13.80
N PHE A 256 -23.76 13.92 -12.61
CA PHE A 256 -23.19 12.93 -11.72
C PHE A 256 -23.95 11.61 -11.82
N GLN A 257 -23.30 10.61 -12.40
CA GLN A 257 -23.83 9.26 -12.46
C GLN A 257 -23.33 8.45 -11.26
N THR A 258 -24.11 7.49 -10.83
CA THR A 258 -23.68 6.51 -9.84
C THR A 258 -23.44 5.17 -10.51
N ALA A 259 -22.49 4.42 -9.99
CA ALA A 259 -22.23 3.05 -10.42
C ALA A 259 -22.55 2.06 -9.29
N ARG A 260 -23.09 0.89 -9.67
CA ARG A 260 -23.26 -0.25 -8.76
C ARG A 260 -22.06 -1.15 -8.87
N ILE A 261 -21.50 -1.52 -7.72
CA ILE A 261 -20.42 -2.50 -7.60
C ILE A 261 -20.97 -3.72 -6.87
N ALA A 262 -20.84 -4.88 -7.50
CA ALA A 262 -21.05 -6.17 -6.83
C ALA A 262 -19.79 -6.45 -5.98
N ALA A 263 -19.89 -6.26 -4.68
CA ALA A 263 -18.84 -6.60 -3.73
C ALA A 263 -19.47 -7.27 -2.52
N GLY A 264 -18.65 -7.98 -1.74
CA GLY A 264 -19.08 -8.63 -0.52
C GLY A 264 -19.85 -7.68 0.40
N ALA A 265 -20.86 -8.17 1.07
CA ALA A 265 -21.59 -7.43 2.09
C ALA A 265 -21.17 -7.93 3.46
N ALA A 266 -20.69 -7.02 4.31
CA ALA A 266 -20.60 -7.34 5.73
C ALA A 266 -22.02 -7.32 6.33
N THR A 267 -22.50 -8.45 6.78
CA THR A 267 -23.92 -8.67 7.18
C THR A 267 -24.10 -9.01 8.65
N GLY A 268 -23.05 -9.02 9.46
CA GLY A 268 -23.14 -9.34 10.89
C GLY A 268 -23.54 -8.12 11.76
N PRO A 269 -23.98 -8.38 13.01
CA PRO A 269 -24.10 -7.32 14.01
C PRO A 269 -22.69 -6.75 14.31
N PRO A 270 -22.60 -5.48 14.74
CA PRO A 270 -21.32 -4.92 15.15
C PRO A 270 -20.75 -5.72 16.33
N PRO A 271 -19.42 -5.89 16.41
CA PRO A 271 -18.81 -6.53 17.57
C PRO A 271 -19.12 -5.75 18.86
N PRO A 272 -19.07 -6.41 20.05
CA PRO A 272 -19.37 -5.76 21.32
C PRO A 272 -18.36 -4.64 21.63
N ALA A 273 -18.87 -3.56 22.17
CA ALA A 273 -18.07 -2.44 22.65
C ALA A 273 -17.63 -2.69 24.10
N VAL A 274 -16.37 -2.37 24.40
CA VAL A 274 -15.78 -2.48 25.73
C VAL A 274 -15.26 -1.11 26.18
N VAL A 275 -15.59 -0.68 27.36
CA VAL A 275 -15.00 0.52 27.97
C VAL A 275 -13.60 0.17 28.44
N LEU A 276 -12.62 0.93 27.99
CA LEU A 276 -11.23 0.74 28.40
C LEU A 276 -11.02 1.17 29.86
N SER A 277 -10.21 0.45 30.60
CA SER A 277 -9.73 0.92 31.92
C SER A 277 -8.89 2.20 31.73
N ALA A 278 -8.69 2.96 32.78
CA ALA A 278 -7.84 4.14 32.76
C ALA A 278 -6.42 3.81 32.26
N GLU A 279 -5.86 2.68 32.71
CA GLU A 279 -4.54 2.21 32.30
C GLU A 279 -4.50 1.87 30.80
N GLN A 280 -5.53 1.19 30.28
CA GLN A 280 -5.64 0.88 28.86
C GLN A 280 -5.79 2.16 28.00
N GLY A 281 -6.55 3.14 28.49
CA GLY A 281 -6.70 4.45 27.86
C GLY A 281 -5.37 5.22 27.84
N ASP A 282 -4.63 5.23 28.95
CA ASP A 282 -3.31 5.83 29.06
C ASP A 282 -2.33 5.16 28.07
N ALA A 283 -2.31 3.83 28.01
CA ALA A 283 -1.45 3.08 27.10
C ALA A 283 -1.77 3.39 25.63
N MET A 284 -3.05 3.48 25.27
CA MET A 284 -3.51 3.86 23.94
C MET A 284 -3.07 5.28 23.58
N LEU A 285 -3.20 6.26 24.49
CA LEU A 285 -2.75 7.63 24.28
C LEU A 285 -1.24 7.73 24.08
N VAL A 286 -0.44 6.92 24.78
CA VAL A 286 1.01 6.84 24.56
C VAL A 286 1.31 6.35 23.15
N SER A 287 0.72 5.22 22.74
CA SER A 287 0.92 4.66 21.39
C SER A 287 0.47 5.65 20.30
N LEU A 288 -0.70 6.26 20.48
CA LEU A 288 -1.23 7.26 19.55
C LEU A 288 -0.31 8.50 19.44
N SER A 289 0.19 8.99 20.57
CA SER A 289 1.09 10.15 20.59
C SER A 289 2.42 9.85 19.91
N LEU A 290 2.95 8.64 20.11
CA LEU A 290 4.16 8.17 19.42
C LEU A 290 3.93 8.07 17.90
N ALA A 291 2.83 7.45 17.48
CA ALA A 291 2.46 7.32 16.07
C ALA A 291 2.25 8.69 15.40
N ALA A 292 1.61 9.64 16.09
CA ALA A 292 1.40 11.00 15.60
C ALA A 292 2.66 11.89 15.63
N GLY A 293 3.79 11.38 16.14
CA GLY A 293 5.02 12.19 16.31
C GLY A 293 4.88 13.31 17.34
N ARG A 294 4.01 13.13 18.36
CA ARG A 294 3.70 14.11 19.42
C ARG A 294 4.00 13.55 20.82
N PRO A 295 5.23 13.10 21.11
CA PRO A 295 5.56 12.38 22.35
C PRO A 295 5.23 13.19 23.62
N GLY A 296 5.33 14.51 23.58
CA GLY A 296 5.05 15.38 24.72
C GLY A 296 3.61 15.28 25.27
N MET A 297 2.66 14.85 24.44
CA MET A 297 1.25 14.74 24.87
C MET A 297 0.98 13.58 25.82
N ALA A 298 1.83 12.59 25.86
CA ALA A 298 1.62 11.35 26.61
C ALA A 298 2.63 11.10 27.73
N LEU A 299 3.51 12.06 28.02
CA LEU A 299 4.56 11.89 29.03
C LEU A 299 3.99 11.50 30.41
N GLN A 300 2.86 12.07 30.80
CA GLN A 300 2.22 11.78 32.10
C GLN A 300 1.43 10.47 32.09
N ALA A 301 1.07 9.95 30.92
CA ALA A 301 0.31 8.72 30.75
C ALA A 301 1.21 7.46 30.72
N ALA A 302 2.51 7.62 30.46
CA ALA A 302 3.44 6.51 30.34
C ALA A 302 3.73 5.84 31.71
N ARG A 303 3.31 4.58 31.88
CA ARG A 303 3.42 3.82 33.14
C ARG A 303 4.55 2.80 33.10
N SER A 304 4.69 2.06 31.97
CA SER A 304 5.66 0.98 31.87
C SER A 304 7.05 1.48 31.45
N PRO A 305 8.13 0.72 31.77
CA PRO A 305 9.47 1.00 31.25
C PRO A 305 9.49 1.07 29.71
N ALA A 306 8.74 0.19 29.02
CA ALA A 306 8.59 0.20 27.57
C ALA A 306 8.08 1.56 27.05
N GLN A 307 6.97 2.04 27.57
CA GLN A 307 6.36 3.31 27.19
C GLN A 307 7.29 4.50 27.46
N ARG A 308 7.89 4.55 28.66
CA ARG A 308 8.84 5.62 29.02
C ARG A 308 10.09 5.59 28.16
N GLY A 309 10.61 4.40 27.85
CA GLY A 309 11.78 4.22 26.97
C GLY A 309 11.51 4.69 25.54
N LEU A 310 10.35 4.36 24.96
CA LEU A 310 9.94 4.82 23.64
C LEU A 310 9.76 6.35 23.59
N LEU A 311 9.17 6.95 24.63
CA LEU A 311 9.03 8.40 24.75
C LEU A 311 10.40 9.09 24.93
N ALA A 312 11.31 8.54 25.74
CA ALA A 312 12.66 9.04 25.93
C ALA A 312 13.43 9.04 24.59
N LEU A 313 13.27 7.98 23.78
CA LEU A 313 13.87 7.92 22.45
C LEU A 313 13.37 9.03 21.53
N ARG A 314 12.06 9.30 21.52
CA ARG A 314 11.45 10.40 20.73
C ARG A 314 11.84 11.79 21.21
N ASN A 315 12.27 11.93 22.46
CA ASN A 315 12.80 13.16 23.06
C ASN A 315 14.32 13.24 22.99
N ASP A 316 14.97 12.41 22.19
CA ASP A 316 16.42 12.31 21.99
C ASP A 316 17.24 12.00 23.27
N SER A 317 16.57 11.45 24.29
CA SER A 317 17.19 11.04 25.56
C SER A 317 17.72 9.61 25.46
N ARG A 318 18.70 9.38 24.57
CA ARG A 318 19.17 8.03 24.16
C ARG A 318 19.63 7.15 25.30
N ALA A 319 20.41 7.68 26.26
CA ALA A 319 20.90 6.89 27.39
C ALA A 319 19.77 6.42 28.31
N GLU A 320 18.78 7.27 28.56
CA GLU A 320 17.59 6.92 29.33
C GLU A 320 16.72 5.91 28.56
N ALA A 321 16.54 6.12 27.26
CA ALA A 321 15.81 5.18 26.39
C ALA A 321 16.45 3.79 26.42
N GLU A 322 17.77 3.70 26.25
CA GLU A 322 18.51 2.41 26.28
C GLU A 322 18.31 1.68 27.61
N LYS A 323 18.42 2.40 28.74
CA LYS A 323 18.17 1.83 30.07
C LYS A 323 16.75 1.29 30.20
N LEU A 324 15.74 2.12 29.92
CA LEU A 324 14.33 1.77 30.10
C LEU A 324 13.88 0.67 29.12
N LEU A 325 14.32 0.71 27.88
CA LEU A 325 14.04 -0.35 26.89
C LEU A 325 14.76 -1.64 27.29
N GLY A 326 15.98 -1.56 27.83
CA GLY A 326 16.69 -2.72 28.41
C GLY A 326 15.93 -3.35 29.55
N GLU A 327 15.38 -2.55 30.48
CA GLU A 327 14.50 -3.01 31.56
C GLU A 327 13.22 -3.67 31.00
N ALA A 328 12.58 -3.08 29.99
CA ALA A 328 11.40 -3.63 29.35
C ALA A 328 11.65 -5.00 28.71
N VAL A 329 12.77 -5.13 28.01
CA VAL A 329 13.22 -6.39 27.38
C VAL A 329 13.53 -7.45 28.44
N ALA A 330 14.27 -7.09 29.51
CA ALA A 330 14.60 -8.00 30.60
C ALA A 330 13.35 -8.51 31.34
N ASN A 331 12.31 -7.68 31.45
CA ASN A 331 11.02 -8.03 32.03
C ASN A 331 10.09 -8.78 31.05
N GLY A 332 10.56 -9.13 29.87
CA GLY A 332 9.78 -9.89 28.89
C GLY A 332 8.59 -9.12 28.31
N SER A 333 8.77 -7.84 27.95
CA SER A 333 7.69 -7.04 27.33
C SER A 333 6.96 -7.84 26.24
N PRO A 334 5.61 -7.82 26.20
CA PRO A 334 4.86 -8.50 25.15
C PRO A 334 4.94 -7.79 23.80
N ASP A 335 5.27 -6.49 23.80
CA ASP A 335 5.32 -5.66 22.59
C ASP A 335 6.66 -5.82 21.84
N ALA A 336 6.61 -5.78 20.52
CA ALA A 336 7.80 -5.87 19.66
C ALA A 336 8.68 -4.61 19.70
N ALA A 337 8.06 -3.43 19.82
CA ALA A 337 8.73 -2.13 19.72
C ALA A 337 9.93 -1.95 20.68
N PRO A 338 9.89 -2.33 21.98
CA PRO A 338 11.03 -2.22 22.86
C PRO A 338 12.26 -3.01 22.39
N TYR A 339 12.04 -4.19 21.82
CA TYR A 339 13.13 -5.04 21.29
C TYR A 339 13.75 -4.43 20.05
N PHE A 340 12.91 -3.96 19.15
CA PHE A 340 13.37 -3.31 17.92
C PHE A 340 14.15 -2.04 18.20
N GLU A 341 13.60 -1.13 18.98
CA GLU A 341 14.23 0.16 19.27
C GLU A 341 15.53 0.01 20.07
N LEU A 342 15.60 -0.96 21.00
CA LEU A 342 16.85 -1.30 21.68
C LEU A 342 17.90 -1.84 20.69
N ALA A 343 17.49 -2.71 19.77
CA ALA A 343 18.36 -3.20 18.72
C ALA A 343 18.91 -2.05 17.85
N MET A 344 18.06 -1.06 17.53
CA MET A 344 18.48 0.11 16.75
C MET A 344 19.48 0.98 17.50
N LEU A 345 19.27 1.25 18.79
CA LEU A 345 20.21 2.00 19.62
C LEU A 345 21.59 1.33 19.68
N LEU A 346 21.61 0.00 19.89
CA LEU A 346 22.87 -0.78 19.91
C LEU A 346 23.55 -0.79 18.53
N ARG A 347 22.78 -0.93 17.45
CA ARG A 347 23.28 -0.93 16.06
C ARG A 347 23.88 0.43 15.68
N GLU A 348 23.22 1.52 15.99
CA GLU A 348 23.75 2.87 15.76
C GLU A 348 25.06 3.09 16.51
N GLY A 349 25.15 2.61 17.75
CA GLY A 349 26.38 2.62 18.55
C GLY A 349 27.45 1.63 18.09
N ARG A 350 27.18 0.83 17.06
CA ARG A 350 28.04 -0.28 16.58
C ARG A 350 28.44 -1.25 17.68
N ARG A 351 27.52 -1.52 18.61
CA ARG A 351 27.74 -2.37 19.78
C ARG A 351 26.98 -3.68 19.65
N GLU A 352 27.53 -4.73 20.23
CA GLU A 352 26.88 -6.03 20.47
C GLU A 352 26.12 -6.60 19.24
N PRO A 353 26.79 -6.83 18.10
CA PRO A 353 26.11 -7.21 16.86
C PRO A 353 25.29 -8.51 16.98
N ASP A 354 25.70 -9.45 17.82
CA ASP A 354 24.94 -10.69 18.04
C ASP A 354 23.70 -10.46 18.89
N ARG A 355 23.78 -9.57 19.89
CA ARG A 355 22.62 -9.14 20.66
C ARG A 355 21.61 -8.37 19.80
N VAL A 356 22.09 -7.51 18.90
CA VAL A 356 21.23 -6.84 17.90
C VAL A 356 20.45 -7.88 17.10
N ALA A 357 21.11 -8.93 16.58
CA ALA A 357 20.42 -9.97 15.83
C ALA A 357 19.43 -10.76 16.69
N ALA A 358 19.77 -11.05 17.94
CA ALA A 358 18.87 -11.73 18.87
C ALA A 358 17.61 -10.89 19.16
N LEU A 359 17.78 -9.60 19.42
CA LEU A 359 16.67 -8.66 19.64
C LEU A 359 15.77 -8.53 18.41
N LEU A 360 16.33 -8.48 17.20
CA LEU A 360 15.56 -8.46 15.95
C LEU A 360 14.75 -9.75 15.74
N ARG A 361 15.31 -10.92 16.07
CA ARG A 361 14.55 -12.17 16.03
C ARG A 361 13.40 -12.16 17.06
N GLN A 362 13.67 -11.70 18.28
CA GLN A 362 12.63 -11.52 19.29
C GLN A 362 11.55 -10.50 18.88
N THR A 363 11.92 -9.48 18.10
CA THR A 363 10.95 -8.56 17.48
C THR A 363 10.02 -9.32 16.54
N ILE A 364 10.56 -10.15 15.64
CA ILE A 364 9.78 -10.95 14.68
C ILE A 364 8.93 -12.02 15.39
N GLU A 365 9.42 -12.63 16.46
CA GLU A 365 8.63 -13.57 17.27
C GLU A 365 7.36 -12.93 17.85
N ARG A 366 7.42 -11.65 18.24
CA ARG A 366 6.29 -10.89 18.78
C ARG A 366 5.40 -10.26 17.69
N ASN A 367 6.03 -9.78 16.64
CA ASN A 367 5.37 -9.24 15.46
C ASN A 367 5.99 -9.83 14.18
N PRO A 368 5.46 -10.94 13.66
CA PRO A 368 5.95 -11.57 12.43
C PRO A 368 5.89 -10.66 11.19
N ASN A 369 5.12 -9.60 11.25
CA ASN A 369 4.97 -8.60 10.20
C ASN A 369 5.77 -7.30 10.47
N HIS A 370 6.82 -7.36 11.27
CA HIS A 370 7.72 -6.22 11.47
C HIS A 370 8.72 -6.11 10.30
N ALA A 371 8.35 -5.37 9.27
CA ALA A 371 9.09 -5.29 8.01
C ALA A 371 10.56 -4.85 8.17
N GLU A 372 10.81 -3.84 9.00
CA GLU A 372 12.16 -3.30 9.21
C GLU A 372 13.08 -4.30 9.92
N ALA A 373 12.54 -5.12 10.84
CA ALA A 373 13.32 -6.17 11.49
C ALA A 373 13.76 -7.24 10.48
N HIS A 374 12.86 -7.67 9.61
CA HIS A 374 13.21 -8.55 8.49
C HIS A 374 14.27 -7.91 7.60
N PHE A 375 14.08 -6.66 7.20
CA PHE A 375 15.03 -5.95 6.35
C PHE A 375 16.44 -5.90 6.94
N ILE A 376 16.57 -5.60 8.24
CA ILE A 376 17.89 -5.49 8.90
C ILE A 376 18.55 -6.87 9.07
N LEU A 377 17.76 -7.92 9.36
CA LEU A 377 18.28 -9.28 9.35
C LEU A 377 18.76 -9.70 7.96
N GLY A 378 18.06 -9.29 6.90
CA GLY A 378 18.50 -9.47 5.52
C GLY A 378 19.81 -8.76 5.20
N LEU A 379 20.00 -7.51 5.67
CA LEU A 379 21.27 -6.80 5.54
C LEU A 379 22.43 -7.56 6.24
N ARG A 380 22.15 -8.15 7.39
CA ARG A 380 23.15 -8.96 8.12
C ARG A 380 23.49 -10.25 7.37
N ALA A 381 22.49 -10.98 6.88
CA ALA A 381 22.67 -12.19 6.08
C ALA A 381 23.49 -11.88 4.82
N ALA A 382 23.14 -10.81 4.09
CA ALA A 382 23.90 -10.38 2.92
C ALA A 382 25.37 -10.02 3.24
N ALA A 383 25.63 -9.41 4.41
CA ALA A 383 26.98 -9.09 4.85
C ALA A 383 27.78 -10.34 5.27
N ALA A 384 27.12 -11.40 5.72
CA ALA A 384 27.71 -12.69 6.02
C ALA A 384 27.95 -13.56 4.78
N GLY A 385 27.42 -13.17 3.63
CA GLY A 385 27.50 -13.95 2.38
C GLY A 385 26.33 -14.93 2.19
N ASP A 386 25.38 -14.97 3.12
CA ASP A 386 24.20 -15.85 3.10
C ASP A 386 23.11 -15.23 2.20
N ASN A 387 23.34 -15.32 0.88
CA ASN A 387 22.53 -14.59 -0.10
C ASN A 387 21.06 -15.08 -0.16
N GLU A 388 20.80 -16.38 0.01
CA GLU A 388 19.42 -16.91 0.01
C GLU A 388 18.65 -16.44 1.23
N ASP A 389 19.23 -16.49 2.43
CA ASP A 389 18.61 -15.94 3.64
C ASP A 389 18.32 -14.44 3.49
N ALA A 390 19.24 -13.70 2.84
CA ALA A 390 19.04 -12.28 2.57
C ALA A 390 17.84 -12.05 1.65
N ILE A 391 17.69 -12.84 0.58
CA ILE A 391 16.56 -12.77 -0.35
C ILE A 391 15.26 -13.02 0.40
N ASP A 392 15.17 -14.07 1.23
CA ASP A 392 13.96 -14.42 1.98
C ASP A 392 13.55 -13.29 2.93
N TYR A 393 14.49 -12.73 3.68
CA TYR A 393 14.23 -11.61 4.58
C TYR A 393 13.80 -10.36 3.83
N TYR A 394 14.46 -9.98 2.74
CA TYR A 394 14.08 -8.81 1.94
C TYR A 394 12.73 -8.99 1.26
N GLN A 395 12.44 -10.19 0.76
CA GLN A 395 11.15 -10.51 0.16
C GLN A 395 10.02 -10.37 1.18
N LYS A 396 10.22 -10.87 2.41
CA LYS A 396 9.25 -10.72 3.49
C LYS A 396 9.03 -9.24 3.84
N ALA A 397 10.09 -8.45 3.98
CA ALA A 397 9.99 -7.02 4.25
C ALA A 397 9.21 -6.27 3.14
N ALA A 398 9.53 -6.56 1.87
CA ALA A 398 8.88 -5.94 0.72
C ALA A 398 7.40 -6.38 0.54
N GLN A 399 7.03 -7.57 0.99
CA GLN A 399 5.63 -8.03 1.02
C GLN A 399 4.81 -7.30 2.08
N ILE A 400 5.38 -7.06 3.26
CA ILE A 400 4.69 -6.39 4.37
C ILE A 400 4.49 -4.91 4.05
N LEU A 401 5.56 -4.21 3.61
CA LEU A 401 5.52 -2.80 3.24
C LEU A 401 5.95 -2.61 1.78
N PRO A 402 5.06 -2.88 0.81
CA PRO A 402 5.40 -2.92 -0.61
C PRO A 402 5.74 -1.54 -1.21
N ARG A 403 5.57 -0.47 -0.45
CA ARG A 403 5.85 0.91 -0.87
C ARG A 403 7.17 1.46 -0.35
N GLN A 404 8.04 0.60 0.21
CA GLN A 404 9.39 0.97 0.65
C GLN A 404 10.42 0.65 -0.44
N ALA A 405 10.93 1.70 -1.10
CA ALA A 405 11.84 1.54 -2.24
C ALA A 405 13.16 0.83 -1.87
N ASN A 406 13.69 1.10 -0.66
CA ASN A 406 14.91 0.49 -0.16
C ASN A 406 14.79 -1.04 0.02
N PHE A 407 13.61 -1.57 0.35
CA PHE A 407 13.40 -3.03 0.48
C PHE A 407 13.50 -3.71 -0.88
N TRP A 408 12.82 -3.15 -1.88
CA TRP A 408 12.88 -3.64 -3.25
C TRP A 408 14.28 -3.50 -3.88
N HIS A 409 14.97 -2.40 -3.56
CA HIS A 409 16.35 -2.20 -4.00
C HIS A 409 17.28 -3.29 -3.45
N ALA A 410 17.24 -3.56 -2.15
CA ALA A 410 18.07 -4.59 -1.53
C ALA A 410 17.72 -5.99 -2.07
N LEU A 411 16.43 -6.28 -2.27
CA LEU A 411 15.97 -7.52 -2.89
C LEU A 411 16.50 -7.67 -4.31
N ALA A 412 16.43 -6.62 -5.14
CA ALA A 412 16.92 -6.65 -6.50
C ALA A 412 18.43 -6.92 -6.57
N LEU A 413 19.22 -6.29 -5.67
CA LEU A 413 20.66 -6.55 -5.56
C LEU A 413 20.99 -7.99 -5.15
N ALA A 414 20.25 -8.54 -4.19
CA ALA A 414 20.47 -9.91 -3.73
C ALA A 414 20.09 -10.93 -4.82
N LEU A 415 18.99 -10.71 -5.53
CA LEU A 415 18.55 -11.54 -6.66
C LEU A 415 19.54 -11.46 -7.84
N GLU A 416 20.09 -10.29 -8.13
CA GLU A 416 21.11 -10.11 -9.16
C GLU A 416 22.39 -10.90 -8.83
N ARG A 417 22.88 -10.81 -7.58
CA ARG A 417 24.04 -11.61 -7.09
C ARG A 417 23.77 -13.11 -7.17
N GLY A 418 22.53 -13.54 -6.93
CA GLY A 418 22.09 -14.93 -7.08
C GLY A 418 21.82 -15.34 -8.53
N ASN A 419 22.12 -14.47 -9.52
CA ASN A 419 21.85 -14.69 -10.95
C ASN A 419 20.36 -14.97 -11.27
N ARG A 420 19.44 -14.48 -10.44
CA ARG A 420 17.98 -14.58 -10.60
C ARG A 420 17.46 -13.34 -11.34
N LEU A 421 17.99 -13.09 -12.56
CA LEU A 421 17.81 -11.84 -13.32
C LEU A 421 16.34 -11.46 -13.61
N PRO A 422 15.41 -12.37 -13.96
CA PRO A 422 14.01 -11.99 -14.18
C PRO A 422 13.34 -11.46 -12.90
N GLU A 423 13.64 -12.07 -11.76
CA GLU A 423 13.11 -11.64 -10.46
C GLU A 423 13.77 -10.34 -9.99
N ALA A 424 15.07 -10.17 -10.25
CA ALA A 424 15.78 -8.92 -9.98
C ALA A 424 15.18 -7.75 -10.78
N SER A 425 14.87 -7.97 -12.07
CA SER A 425 14.21 -6.96 -12.91
C SER A 425 12.82 -6.60 -12.40
N HIS A 426 12.04 -7.58 -11.95
CA HIS A 426 10.75 -7.32 -11.31
C HIS A 426 10.92 -6.51 -10.01
N ALA A 427 11.87 -6.86 -9.15
CA ALA A 427 12.13 -6.13 -7.91
C ALA A 427 12.62 -4.69 -8.20
N ALA A 428 13.46 -4.48 -9.23
CA ALA A 428 13.90 -3.15 -9.66
C ALA A 428 12.72 -2.29 -10.16
N MET A 429 11.81 -2.85 -10.95
CA MET A 429 10.58 -2.18 -11.35
C MET A 429 9.75 -1.78 -10.12
N ARG A 430 9.59 -2.67 -9.14
CA ARG A 430 8.88 -2.39 -7.88
C ARG A 430 9.58 -1.28 -7.08
N CYS A 431 10.91 -1.26 -7.03
CA CYS A 431 11.70 -0.18 -6.42
C CYS A 431 11.37 1.17 -7.06
N ARG A 432 11.33 1.23 -8.39
CA ARG A 432 10.98 2.45 -9.14
C ARG A 432 9.57 2.95 -8.84
N LEU A 433 8.61 2.04 -8.75
CA LEU A 433 7.21 2.39 -8.42
C LEU A 433 7.03 2.82 -6.96
N ALA A 434 7.88 2.35 -6.06
CA ALA A 434 7.85 2.72 -4.64
C ALA A 434 8.53 4.07 -4.35
N ALA A 435 9.40 4.56 -5.23
CA ALA A 435 10.23 5.74 -5.01
C ALA A 435 9.42 7.04 -4.82
N ARG A 436 9.61 7.73 -3.68
CA ARG A 436 8.86 8.94 -3.27
C ARG A 436 9.58 10.24 -3.61
N ASN A 437 10.90 10.26 -3.44
CA ASN A 437 11.72 11.46 -3.47
C ASN A 437 12.86 11.32 -4.51
N PRO A 438 13.59 12.41 -4.82
CA PRO A 438 14.65 12.36 -5.83
C PRO A 438 15.74 11.33 -5.54
N ALA A 439 16.13 11.15 -4.27
CA ALA A 439 17.17 10.20 -3.89
C ALA A 439 16.74 8.76 -4.13
N GLU A 440 15.50 8.40 -3.75
CA GLU A 440 14.94 7.08 -4.03
C GLU A 440 14.78 6.84 -5.53
N ARG A 441 14.38 7.84 -6.31
CA ARG A 441 14.31 7.74 -7.77
C ARG A 441 15.68 7.52 -8.41
N GLN A 442 16.72 8.17 -7.90
CA GLN A 442 18.10 7.94 -8.36
C GLN A 442 18.58 6.52 -8.03
N MET A 443 18.31 6.05 -6.82
CA MET A 443 18.59 4.68 -6.38
C MET A 443 17.88 3.65 -7.27
N ALA A 444 16.59 3.86 -7.55
CA ALA A 444 15.81 2.99 -8.42
C ALA A 444 16.36 2.97 -9.87
N ALA A 445 16.75 4.13 -10.41
CA ALA A 445 17.34 4.19 -11.74
C ALA A 445 18.72 3.52 -11.81
N ALA A 446 19.48 3.50 -10.72
CA ALA A 446 20.76 2.81 -10.65
C ALA A 446 20.57 1.29 -10.68
N ILE A 447 19.63 0.75 -9.91
CA ILE A 447 19.34 -0.69 -9.90
C ILE A 447 18.69 -1.15 -11.20
N ASP A 448 17.80 -0.36 -11.82
CA ASP A 448 17.24 -0.68 -13.15
C ASP A 448 18.34 -0.87 -14.18
N ARG A 449 19.35 0.00 -14.22
CA ARG A 449 20.49 -0.16 -15.13
C ARG A 449 21.30 -1.42 -14.83
N LEU A 450 21.61 -1.66 -13.56
CA LEU A 450 22.41 -2.82 -13.14
C LEU A 450 21.77 -4.15 -13.56
N VAL A 451 20.46 -4.31 -13.38
CA VAL A 451 19.75 -5.55 -13.72
C VAL A 451 19.39 -5.65 -15.21
N SER A 452 19.26 -4.53 -15.92
CA SER A 452 18.91 -4.50 -17.36
C SER A 452 20.10 -4.87 -18.24
N GLU A 453 21.31 -4.42 -17.91
CA GLU A 453 22.51 -4.72 -18.69
C GLU A 453 22.83 -6.23 -18.77
N PRO A 454 22.87 -6.99 -17.67
CA PRO A 454 23.05 -8.44 -17.72
C PRO A 454 21.87 -9.18 -18.37
N ALA A 455 20.63 -8.73 -18.13
CA ALA A 455 19.45 -9.31 -18.75
C ALA A 455 19.47 -9.12 -20.27
N MET A 456 19.84 -7.95 -20.76
CA MET A 456 20.03 -7.69 -22.19
C MET A 456 21.21 -8.48 -22.75
N ALA A 457 22.33 -8.60 -22.02
CA ALA A 457 23.46 -9.42 -22.42
C ALA A 457 23.12 -10.91 -22.46
N ALA A 458 22.30 -11.40 -21.53
CA ALA A 458 21.80 -12.77 -21.52
C ALA A 458 20.85 -13.05 -22.71
N LEU A 459 20.03 -12.07 -23.08
CA LEU A 459 19.16 -12.15 -24.27
C LEU A 459 19.94 -12.08 -25.58
N THR A 460 21.10 -11.40 -25.59
CA THR A 460 21.99 -11.30 -26.75
C THR A 460 23.00 -12.44 -26.85
N LYS A 461 23.31 -13.15 -25.77
CA LYS A 461 24.03 -14.43 -25.83
C LYS A 461 23.07 -15.46 -26.41
N LYS A 462 23.28 -15.87 -27.65
CA LYS A 462 22.66 -17.07 -28.22
C LYS A 462 22.82 -18.18 -27.19
N PRO A 463 21.74 -18.78 -26.66
CA PRO A 463 21.90 -20.02 -25.93
C PRO A 463 22.47 -21.02 -26.95
N GLU A 464 23.66 -21.51 -26.69
CA GLU A 464 24.14 -22.73 -27.30
C GLU A 464 23.27 -23.85 -26.75
N VAL A 465 22.11 -24.04 -27.37
CA VAL A 465 21.19 -25.12 -27.03
C VAL A 465 21.90 -26.41 -27.39
N GLN A 466 22.63 -26.99 -26.45
CA GLN A 466 22.95 -28.41 -26.48
C GLN A 466 21.62 -29.16 -26.42
N ILE A 467 21.12 -29.54 -27.57
CA ILE A 467 19.97 -30.43 -27.72
C ILE A 467 20.41 -31.76 -27.08
N PRO A 468 19.85 -32.19 -25.94
CA PRO A 468 20.14 -33.52 -25.42
C PRO A 468 19.75 -34.55 -26.47
N ALA A 469 20.63 -35.47 -26.80
CA ALA A 469 20.43 -36.49 -27.82
C ALA A 469 19.34 -37.54 -27.48
N SER A 470 18.58 -37.35 -26.46
CA SER A 470 17.48 -38.23 -26.03
C SER A 470 16.21 -37.46 -25.76
N TRP A 471 15.53 -37.07 -26.80
CA TRP A 471 14.10 -36.72 -26.73
C TRP A 471 13.27 -38.01 -26.64
N GLN A 472 13.31 -38.65 -25.51
CA GLN A 472 12.38 -39.73 -25.18
C GLN A 472 11.49 -39.28 -24.02
N GLY A 473 10.27 -38.91 -24.35
CA GLY A 473 9.23 -38.58 -23.39
C GLY A 473 8.29 -37.52 -23.96
N LEU A 474 7.30 -37.96 -24.69
CA LEU A 474 6.16 -37.12 -25.08
C LEU A 474 5.42 -36.72 -23.81
N LEU A 475 5.42 -35.45 -23.46
CA LEU A 475 4.56 -34.90 -22.40
C LEU A 475 3.10 -34.76 -22.90
N GLY A 476 2.89 -34.74 -24.22
CA GLY A 476 1.59 -34.80 -24.87
C GLY A 476 1.31 -36.20 -25.43
N ASP A 477 0.04 -36.60 -25.53
CA ASP A 477 -0.42 -37.87 -26.12
C ASP A 477 -0.79 -37.69 -27.60
N THR A 478 -0.75 -36.49 -28.14
CA THR A 478 -1.18 -36.17 -29.49
C THR A 478 -0.32 -35.00 -30.03
N SER A 479 -0.07 -35.02 -31.35
CA SER A 479 0.56 -33.92 -32.06
C SER A 479 -0.22 -33.51 -33.31
N ALA A 480 -0.09 -32.25 -33.70
CA ALA A 480 -0.64 -31.72 -34.95
C ALA A 480 0.32 -30.75 -35.61
N ASP A 481 0.38 -30.79 -36.95
CA ASP A 481 1.05 -29.83 -37.79
C ASP A 481 0.04 -28.79 -38.29
N GLY A 482 0.45 -27.50 -38.33
CA GLY A 482 -0.43 -26.43 -38.77
C GLY A 482 0.24 -25.07 -38.77
N GLU A 483 -0.58 -24.03 -38.84
CA GLU A 483 -0.14 -22.63 -38.75
C GLU A 483 -0.68 -22.03 -37.42
N LEU A 484 0.20 -21.47 -36.61
CA LEU A 484 -0.21 -20.66 -35.46
C LEU A 484 -0.79 -19.35 -35.98
N VAL A 485 -2.13 -19.20 -35.90
CA VAL A 485 -2.83 -18.04 -36.42
C VAL A 485 -3.05 -16.96 -35.39
N GLU A 486 -3.15 -17.35 -34.12
CA GLU A 486 -3.35 -16.41 -33.01
C GLU A 486 -2.87 -17.02 -31.69
N PHE A 487 -2.24 -16.19 -30.85
CA PHE A 487 -2.00 -16.51 -29.46
C PHE A 487 -2.78 -15.51 -28.58
N ASP A 488 -3.90 -15.99 -28.03
CA ASP A 488 -4.81 -15.21 -27.21
C ASP A 488 -4.34 -15.22 -25.75
N CYS A 489 -3.62 -14.16 -25.37
CA CYS A 489 -3.15 -13.96 -24.00
C CYS A 489 -4.22 -13.38 -23.06
N ALA A 490 -5.36 -12.93 -23.59
CA ALA A 490 -6.45 -12.41 -22.77
C ALA A 490 -7.31 -13.54 -22.19
N ALA A 491 -7.27 -14.72 -22.82
CA ALA A 491 -7.91 -15.92 -22.27
C ALA A 491 -7.17 -16.41 -21.01
N MET A 492 -7.89 -16.93 -20.04
CA MET A 492 -7.33 -17.54 -18.83
C MET A 492 -7.76 -19.02 -18.71
N PRO A 493 -6.83 -19.97 -18.89
CA PRO A 493 -5.45 -19.84 -19.34
C PRO A 493 -5.32 -19.34 -20.78
N PRO A 494 -4.16 -18.77 -21.20
CA PRO A 494 -3.92 -18.36 -22.59
C PRO A 494 -4.19 -19.47 -23.60
N VAL A 495 -4.59 -19.12 -24.82
CA VAL A 495 -4.99 -20.07 -25.86
C VAL A 495 -4.21 -19.85 -27.14
N ALA A 496 -3.56 -20.92 -27.64
CA ALA A 496 -2.97 -20.95 -28.96
C ALA A 496 -3.98 -21.51 -29.98
N LYS A 497 -4.29 -20.76 -31.03
CA LYS A 497 -5.16 -21.17 -32.14
C LYS A 497 -4.29 -21.63 -33.30
N ILE A 498 -4.37 -22.92 -33.62
CA ILE A 498 -3.59 -23.57 -34.69
C ILE A 498 -4.54 -23.94 -35.81
N SER A 499 -4.33 -23.42 -37.01
CA SER A 499 -5.03 -23.82 -38.21
C SER A 499 -4.39 -25.10 -38.76
N THR A 500 -5.12 -26.20 -38.87
CA THR A 500 -4.68 -27.47 -39.35
C THR A 500 -5.53 -27.92 -40.55
N ALA A 501 -5.11 -28.96 -41.26
CA ALA A 501 -5.90 -29.54 -42.35
C ALA A 501 -7.30 -30.06 -41.88
N GLY A 502 -7.46 -30.36 -40.60
CA GLY A 502 -8.71 -30.82 -39.97
C GLY A 502 -9.55 -29.72 -39.32
N GLY A 503 -9.15 -28.44 -39.44
CA GLY A 503 -9.81 -27.30 -38.81
C GLY A 503 -8.94 -26.60 -37.77
N THR A 504 -9.51 -25.65 -37.05
CA THR A 504 -8.79 -24.88 -36.04
C THR A 504 -8.76 -25.59 -34.69
N LEU A 505 -7.58 -25.87 -34.17
CA LEU A 505 -7.34 -26.34 -32.79
C LEU A 505 -7.15 -25.15 -31.87
N ALA A 506 -7.89 -25.14 -30.75
CA ALA A 506 -7.69 -24.17 -29.66
C ALA A 506 -7.03 -24.89 -28.48
N LEU A 507 -5.74 -24.64 -28.26
CA LEU A 507 -4.94 -25.33 -27.24
C LEU A 507 -4.66 -24.42 -26.05
N ARG A 508 -4.98 -24.86 -24.84
CA ARG A 508 -4.77 -24.10 -23.62
C ARG A 508 -3.33 -24.17 -23.15
N VAL A 509 -2.78 -23.03 -22.73
CA VAL A 509 -1.42 -22.90 -22.21
C VAL A 509 -1.50 -22.76 -20.70
N GLU A 510 -1.70 -23.87 -19.99
CA GLU A 510 -1.95 -23.88 -18.53
C GLU A 510 -0.74 -23.41 -17.72
N LYS A 511 0.47 -23.69 -18.18
CA LYS A 511 1.74 -23.27 -17.58
C LYS A 511 2.70 -22.79 -18.65
N PRO A 512 2.71 -21.50 -19.00
CA PRO A 512 3.57 -20.96 -20.07
C PRO A 512 5.06 -21.29 -19.90
N SER A 513 5.56 -21.31 -18.66
CA SER A 513 6.95 -21.65 -18.33
C SER A 513 7.29 -23.14 -18.49
N ALA A 514 6.30 -24.02 -18.60
CA ALA A 514 6.48 -25.46 -18.77
C ALA A 514 6.34 -25.91 -20.22
N ILE A 515 5.92 -25.01 -21.13
CA ILE A 515 5.82 -25.34 -22.55
C ILE A 515 7.18 -25.38 -23.17
N ARG A 516 7.46 -26.45 -23.84
CA ARG A 516 8.69 -26.63 -24.60
C ARG A 516 8.55 -25.91 -25.95
N ILE A 517 9.39 -24.90 -26.16
CA ILE A 517 9.44 -24.13 -27.41
C ILE A 517 10.70 -24.52 -28.15
N THR A 518 10.57 -24.98 -29.40
CA THR A 518 11.68 -25.35 -30.29
C THR A 518 11.48 -24.75 -31.66
N GLY A 519 12.52 -24.63 -32.47
CA GLY A 519 12.45 -24.12 -33.84
C GLY A 519 13.68 -24.47 -34.65
N THR A 520 13.50 -24.59 -35.97
CA THR A 520 14.58 -24.77 -36.93
C THR A 520 15.00 -23.43 -37.50
N GLY A 521 16.20 -22.95 -37.19
CA GLY A 521 16.76 -21.71 -37.74
C GLY A 521 17.34 -20.74 -36.70
N SER A 522 17.98 -19.67 -37.20
CA SER A 522 18.66 -18.64 -36.40
C SER A 522 17.75 -17.58 -35.77
N ILE A 523 16.44 -17.76 -35.86
CA ILE A 523 15.44 -16.81 -35.34
C ILE A 523 14.85 -17.39 -34.06
N GLN A 524 14.97 -16.65 -32.97
CA GLN A 524 14.27 -16.96 -31.73
C GLN A 524 12.77 -16.71 -31.92
N HIS A 525 11.97 -17.78 -32.04
CA HIS A 525 10.53 -17.66 -32.05
C HIS A 525 10.02 -17.57 -30.61
N THR A 526 9.28 -16.53 -30.31
CA THR A 526 8.57 -16.35 -29.03
C THR A 526 7.07 -16.39 -29.32
N LEU A 527 6.32 -16.99 -28.38
CA LEU A 527 4.87 -16.88 -28.40
C LEU A 527 4.47 -15.44 -28.04
N ALA A 528 4.27 -14.61 -29.05
CA ALA A 528 3.80 -13.24 -28.89
C ALA A 528 2.27 -13.22 -28.91
N CYS A 529 1.66 -12.33 -28.10
CA CYS A 529 0.19 -12.17 -28.09
C CYS A 529 -0.31 -11.60 -29.42
N GLY A 530 -1.46 -12.07 -29.86
CA GLY A 530 -2.14 -11.60 -31.08
C GLY A 530 -1.98 -12.52 -32.28
N GLY A 531 -2.33 -11.99 -33.45
CA GLY A 531 -2.30 -12.74 -34.72
C GLY A 531 -0.87 -13.04 -35.17
N GLN A 532 -0.61 -14.28 -35.57
CA GLN A 532 0.66 -14.77 -36.07
C GLN A 532 0.39 -15.65 -37.30
N LYS A 533 1.39 -15.79 -38.15
CA LYS A 533 1.33 -16.70 -39.29
C LYS A 533 2.64 -17.50 -39.36
N LEU A 534 2.75 -18.48 -38.48
CA LEU A 534 3.95 -19.26 -38.28
C LEU A 534 3.64 -20.75 -38.42
N ALA A 535 4.35 -21.43 -39.32
CA ALA A 535 4.25 -22.88 -39.44
C ALA A 535 4.77 -23.54 -38.17
N VAL A 536 3.97 -24.39 -37.57
CA VAL A 536 4.28 -25.03 -36.28
C VAL A 536 3.86 -26.49 -36.24
N ARG A 537 4.57 -27.25 -35.42
CA ARG A 537 4.09 -28.52 -34.88
C ARG A 537 3.80 -28.35 -33.40
N VAL A 538 2.63 -28.78 -32.92
CA VAL A 538 2.25 -28.70 -31.53
C VAL A 538 2.02 -30.09 -30.94
N GLU A 539 2.39 -30.25 -29.67
CA GLU A 539 2.05 -31.43 -28.86
C GLU A 539 1.09 -30.99 -27.76
N PHE A 540 0.09 -31.82 -27.52
CA PHE A 540 -0.95 -31.50 -26.54
C PHE A 540 -1.59 -32.76 -25.97
N VAL A 541 -2.24 -32.62 -24.82
CA VAL A 541 -3.04 -33.69 -24.22
C VAL A 541 -4.45 -33.66 -24.82
N ARG A 542 -4.81 -34.67 -25.59
CA ARG A 542 -6.09 -34.73 -26.33
C ARG A 542 -7.32 -34.51 -25.46
N LEU A 543 -7.34 -35.10 -24.27
CA LEU A 543 -8.49 -35.02 -23.35
C LEU A 543 -8.72 -33.61 -22.81
N THR A 544 -7.66 -32.84 -22.54
CA THR A 544 -7.74 -31.54 -21.90
C THR A 544 -7.52 -30.38 -22.85
N GLY A 545 -6.95 -30.60 -24.03
CA GLY A 545 -6.50 -29.57 -24.95
C GLY A 545 -5.32 -28.73 -24.40
N ALA A 546 -4.60 -29.23 -23.38
CA ALA A 546 -3.46 -28.57 -22.81
C ALA A 546 -2.24 -28.74 -23.72
N MET A 547 -1.67 -27.61 -24.21
CA MET A 547 -0.45 -27.61 -25.02
C MET A 547 0.77 -27.89 -24.14
N THR A 548 1.61 -28.81 -24.59
CA THR A 548 2.83 -29.25 -23.88
C THR A 548 4.10 -28.84 -24.59
N ALA A 549 4.06 -28.72 -25.94
CA ALA A 549 5.18 -28.25 -26.73
C ALA A 549 4.71 -27.55 -28.01
N ILE A 550 5.56 -26.68 -28.56
CA ILE A 550 5.43 -26.05 -29.86
C ILE A 550 6.78 -26.00 -30.54
N GLU A 551 6.86 -26.49 -31.76
CA GLU A 551 8.02 -26.45 -32.63
C GLU A 551 7.71 -25.52 -33.81
N PHE A 552 8.50 -24.45 -33.97
CA PHE A 552 8.42 -23.57 -35.14
C PHE A 552 9.22 -24.16 -36.29
N ARG A 553 8.64 -24.19 -37.50
CA ARG A 553 9.20 -24.80 -38.70
C ARG A 553 9.55 -23.79 -39.80
#